data_2ddb8b8fa7901f052966b7d1bebd0b35
#
_entry.id   2ddb8b8fa7901f052966b7d1bebd0b35
#
_cell.length_a   1.000
_cell.length_b   1.000
_cell.length_c   1.000
_cell.angle_alpha   90.00
_cell.angle_beta   90.00
_cell.angle_gamma   90.00
#
_symmetry.space_group_name_H-M   'P 1'
#
loop_
_entity.id
_entity.type
_entity.pdbx_description
1 polymer ?
#
loop_
_entity_poly.entity_id
_entity_poly.type
_entity_poly.pdbx_seq_one_letter_code
_entity_poly.pdbx_strand_id
1 'polypeptide(L)'
;MHHGSYYSQCIESANRLSRDHKKLAGKDPLEIVRWAREHARGTELLSTASEAWNHSFYWQCLTPGKKRPSGELCKVLYRMFGDFSNFADKFALAGATHVGSGWLWLTANSRKQVRILTTSDADCPEARGHTCLMAIDLWEHAYYLDHQNRRREYLDALIDRRLDWEFAEQRFRLVLQPERRHGARIRTHDPRGRRFSEVAV
;
A
#
# COMPACT_ATOMS: atom_id res chain seq x y z
N MET A 1 4.67 15.60 -9.10
CA MET A 1 5.93 15.12 -8.49
C MET A 1 5.80 13.71 -7.93
N HIS A 2 4.98 13.44 -6.92
CA HIS A 2 4.89 12.15 -6.22
C HIS A 2 4.59 10.96 -7.17
N HIS A 3 3.45 10.99 -7.87
CA HIS A 3 3.05 9.94 -8.81
C HIS A 3 3.90 9.90 -10.10
N GLY A 4 4.25 11.05 -10.66
CA GLY A 4 4.90 11.10 -11.98
C GLY A 4 6.42 10.93 -11.97
N SER A 5 7.11 11.33 -10.90
CA SER A 5 8.57 11.33 -10.85
C SER A 5 9.10 10.23 -9.92
N TYR A 6 8.76 10.30 -8.65
CA TYR A 6 9.31 9.37 -7.66
C TYR A 6 8.89 7.92 -7.91
N TYR A 7 7.59 7.68 -8.12
CA TYR A 7 7.07 6.34 -8.41
C TYR A 7 7.68 5.73 -9.68
N SER A 8 7.83 6.52 -10.76
CA SER A 8 8.48 6.05 -12.00
C SER A 8 9.94 5.65 -11.77
N GLN A 9 10.69 6.42 -10.97
CA GLN A 9 12.06 6.08 -10.60
C GLN A 9 12.16 4.76 -9.83
N CYS A 10 11.24 4.51 -8.89
CA CYS A 10 11.19 3.24 -8.17
C CYS A 10 10.98 2.06 -9.12
N ILE A 11 10.05 2.19 -10.09
CA ILE A 11 9.80 1.15 -11.11
C ILE A 11 11.04 0.93 -11.97
N GLU A 12 11.63 1.99 -12.50
CA GLU A 12 12.82 1.91 -13.37
C GLU A 12 14.01 1.26 -12.65
N SER A 13 14.26 1.66 -11.39
CA SER A 13 15.33 1.08 -10.58
C SER A 13 15.06 -0.39 -10.26
N ALA A 14 13.85 -0.75 -9.85
CA ALA A 14 13.49 -2.14 -9.58
C ALA A 14 13.62 -3.02 -10.85
N ASN A 15 13.17 -2.52 -12.00
CA ASN A 15 13.33 -3.21 -13.27
C ASN A 15 14.81 -3.38 -13.67
N ARG A 16 15.62 -2.33 -13.52
CA ARG A 16 17.07 -2.39 -13.80
C ARG A 16 17.75 -3.44 -12.93
N LEU A 17 17.54 -3.40 -11.62
CA LEU A 17 18.18 -4.30 -10.66
C LEU A 17 17.68 -5.75 -10.79
N SER A 18 16.43 -5.96 -11.18
CA SER A 18 15.89 -7.31 -11.40
C SER A 18 16.44 -8.02 -12.63
N ARG A 19 16.97 -7.27 -13.64
CA ARG A 19 17.58 -7.87 -14.84
C ARG A 19 18.82 -8.73 -14.50
N ASP A 20 19.54 -8.38 -13.46
CA ASP A 20 20.71 -9.13 -13.01
C ASP A 20 20.33 -10.52 -12.44
N HIS A 21 19.03 -10.73 -12.23
CA HIS A 21 18.47 -11.97 -11.68
C HIS A 21 17.51 -12.63 -12.67
N LYS A 22 17.99 -13.59 -13.48
CA LYS A 22 17.18 -14.30 -14.50
C LYS A 22 15.83 -14.83 -13.99
N LYS A 23 15.76 -15.19 -12.69
CA LYS A 23 14.52 -15.68 -12.04
C LYS A 23 13.45 -14.60 -11.85
N LEU A 24 13.81 -13.33 -11.96
CA LEU A 24 12.91 -12.20 -11.74
C LEU A 24 12.36 -11.59 -13.04
N ALA A 25 12.86 -12.02 -14.19
CA ALA A 25 12.40 -11.52 -15.48
C ALA A 25 10.88 -11.76 -15.64
N GLY A 26 10.12 -10.67 -15.90
CA GLY A 26 8.67 -10.72 -16.10
C GLY A 26 7.84 -10.97 -14.82
N LYS A 27 8.46 -10.98 -13.65
CA LYS A 27 7.75 -11.09 -12.37
C LYS A 27 7.05 -9.78 -12.01
N ASP A 28 5.91 -9.89 -11.30
CA ASP A 28 5.27 -8.71 -10.74
C ASP A 28 6.05 -8.16 -9.51
N PRO A 29 5.85 -6.88 -9.15
CA PRO A 29 6.60 -6.27 -8.05
C PRO A 29 6.52 -7.05 -6.73
N LEU A 30 5.36 -7.62 -6.39
CA LEU A 30 5.21 -8.37 -5.14
C LEU A 30 6.01 -9.68 -5.16
N GLU A 31 6.09 -10.34 -6.30
CA GLU A 31 6.94 -11.52 -6.47
C GLU A 31 8.43 -11.15 -6.32
N ILE A 32 8.84 -9.99 -6.87
CA ILE A 32 10.20 -9.47 -6.72
C ILE A 32 10.47 -9.15 -5.24
N VAL A 33 9.56 -8.46 -4.55
CA VAL A 33 9.70 -8.15 -3.12
C VAL A 33 9.83 -9.42 -2.29
N ARG A 34 9.00 -10.43 -2.53
CA ARG A 34 9.06 -11.72 -1.81
C ARG A 34 10.41 -12.40 -2.01
N TRP A 35 10.85 -12.49 -3.26
CA TRP A 35 12.15 -13.07 -3.58
C TRP A 35 13.30 -12.29 -2.92
N ALA A 36 13.31 -10.96 -3.06
CA ALA A 36 14.36 -10.12 -2.51
C ALA A 36 14.41 -10.17 -0.97
N ARG A 37 13.28 -10.33 -0.29
CA ARG A 37 13.24 -10.53 1.17
C ARG A 37 13.96 -11.80 1.61
N GLU A 38 13.95 -12.83 0.80
CA GLU A 38 14.59 -14.12 1.12
C GLU A 38 16.08 -14.14 0.71
N HIS A 39 16.42 -13.51 -0.43
CA HIS A 39 17.72 -13.69 -1.09
C HIS A 39 18.60 -12.43 -1.13
N ALA A 40 17.99 -11.25 -0.95
CA ALA A 40 18.65 -9.95 -1.15
C ALA A 40 18.22 -8.93 -0.08
N ARG A 41 18.19 -9.34 1.20
CA ARG A 41 17.85 -8.45 2.32
C ARG A 41 18.83 -7.28 2.42
N GLY A 42 18.28 -6.08 2.69
CA GLY A 42 19.11 -4.87 2.84
C GLY A 42 19.64 -4.30 1.53
N THR A 43 19.23 -4.84 0.38
CA THR A 43 19.67 -4.34 -0.93
C THR A 43 18.73 -3.26 -1.48
N GLU A 44 19.25 -2.47 -2.41
CA GLU A 44 18.48 -1.49 -3.19
C GLU A 44 17.31 -2.15 -3.92
N LEU A 45 17.47 -3.39 -4.42
CA LEU A 45 16.39 -4.13 -5.08
C LEU A 45 15.19 -4.33 -4.17
N LEU A 46 15.40 -4.74 -2.92
CA LEU A 46 14.29 -4.91 -1.97
C LEU A 46 13.57 -3.60 -1.72
N SER A 47 14.30 -2.53 -1.45
CA SER A 47 13.74 -1.21 -1.16
C SER A 47 12.95 -0.65 -2.35
N THR A 48 13.55 -0.65 -3.55
CA THR A 48 12.91 -0.08 -4.74
C THR A 48 11.71 -0.89 -5.22
N ALA A 49 11.78 -2.22 -5.16
CA ALA A 49 10.63 -3.06 -5.51
C ALA A 49 9.49 -2.91 -4.50
N SER A 50 9.81 -2.80 -3.21
CA SER A 50 8.81 -2.55 -2.17
C SER A 50 8.14 -1.18 -2.34
N GLU A 51 8.92 -0.11 -2.57
CA GLU A 51 8.37 1.23 -2.84
C GLU A 51 7.51 1.25 -4.11
N ALA A 52 7.93 0.57 -5.18
CA ALA A 52 7.14 0.46 -6.39
C ALA A 52 5.79 -0.24 -6.13
N TRP A 53 5.78 -1.32 -5.34
CA TRP A 53 4.56 -2.00 -4.97
C TRP A 53 3.69 -1.18 -4.03
N ASN A 54 4.27 -0.60 -2.97
CA ASN A 54 3.57 0.19 -1.97
C ASN A 54 2.84 1.39 -2.62
N HIS A 55 3.52 2.12 -3.50
CA HIS A 55 2.92 3.22 -4.23
C HIS A 55 1.84 2.76 -5.21
N SER A 56 2.09 1.68 -5.96
CA SER A 56 1.09 1.10 -6.86
C SER A 56 -0.18 0.69 -6.13
N PHE A 57 -0.04 0.16 -4.93
CA PHE A 57 -1.15 -0.17 -4.06
C PHE A 57 -1.84 1.09 -3.51
N TYR A 58 -1.06 2.06 -3.05
CA TYR A 58 -1.57 3.33 -2.50
C TYR A 58 -2.44 4.09 -3.49
N TRP A 59 -2.04 4.16 -4.78
CA TRP A 59 -2.84 4.83 -5.80
C TRP A 59 -4.23 4.21 -5.96
N GLN A 60 -4.38 2.92 -5.77
CA GLN A 60 -5.67 2.22 -5.80
C GLN A 60 -6.50 2.45 -4.53
N CYS A 61 -5.86 2.85 -3.44
CA CYS A 61 -6.54 3.23 -2.21
C CYS A 61 -7.18 4.62 -2.28
N LEU A 62 -6.93 5.39 -3.34
CA LEU A 62 -7.39 6.78 -3.45
C LEU A 62 -8.57 6.91 -4.42
N THR A 63 -9.49 7.81 -4.07
CA THR A 63 -10.64 8.19 -4.91
C THR A 63 -10.86 9.70 -4.86
N PRO A 64 -11.35 10.34 -5.95
CA PRO A 64 -11.67 11.76 -5.94
C PRO A 64 -12.84 12.13 -5.03
N GLY A 65 -13.70 11.15 -4.69
CA GLY A 65 -14.92 11.35 -3.91
C GLY A 65 -14.83 10.84 -2.47
N LYS A 66 -15.63 11.46 -1.59
CA LYS A 66 -15.80 10.96 -0.22
C LYS A 66 -16.57 9.65 -0.22
N LYS A 67 -15.96 8.59 0.30
CA LYS A 67 -16.60 7.29 0.50
C LYS A 67 -16.56 6.90 1.98
N ARG A 68 -17.38 5.94 2.36
CA ARG A 68 -17.41 5.34 3.69
C ARG A 68 -17.31 3.80 3.56
N PRO A 69 -16.77 3.11 4.56
CA PRO A 69 -16.75 1.66 4.54
C PRO A 69 -18.18 1.10 4.45
N SER A 70 -18.32 0.05 3.69
CA SER A 70 -19.56 -0.70 3.51
C SER A 70 -19.28 -2.21 3.52
N GLY A 71 -20.30 -3.03 3.42
CA GLY A 71 -20.14 -4.48 3.31
C GLY A 71 -19.60 -5.15 4.57
N GLU A 72 -18.86 -6.21 4.40
CA GLU A 72 -18.35 -7.04 5.50
C GLU A 72 -17.20 -6.35 6.26
N LEU A 73 -16.36 -5.59 5.58
CA LEU A 73 -15.32 -4.80 6.22
C LEU A 73 -15.91 -3.78 7.20
N CYS A 74 -16.98 -3.08 6.79
CA CYS A 74 -17.68 -2.13 7.66
C CYS A 74 -18.16 -2.80 8.95
N LYS A 75 -18.79 -3.98 8.85
CA LYS A 75 -19.26 -4.74 10.03
C LYS A 75 -18.11 -5.07 10.98
N VAL A 76 -16.96 -5.47 10.44
CA VAL A 76 -15.76 -5.78 11.24
C VAL A 76 -15.23 -4.54 11.92
N LEU A 77 -15.08 -3.43 11.19
CA LEU A 77 -14.59 -2.17 11.74
C LEU A 77 -15.51 -1.66 12.86
N TYR A 78 -16.82 -1.69 12.66
CA TYR A 78 -17.78 -1.24 13.69
C TYR A 78 -17.79 -2.14 14.93
N ARG A 79 -17.62 -3.44 14.75
CA ARG A 79 -17.47 -4.36 15.89
C ARG A 79 -16.20 -4.09 16.71
N MET A 80 -15.11 -3.70 16.05
CA MET A 80 -13.81 -3.47 16.70
C MET A 80 -13.69 -2.08 17.32
N PHE A 81 -14.30 -1.07 16.70
CA PHE A 81 -14.07 0.34 17.05
C PHE A 81 -15.34 1.07 17.48
N GLY A 82 -16.53 0.46 17.33
CA GLY A 82 -17.83 1.04 17.65
C GLY A 82 -18.43 1.77 16.46
N ASP A 83 -17.71 2.73 15.90
CA ASP A 83 -18.14 3.52 14.76
C ASP A 83 -16.95 3.92 13.86
N PHE A 84 -17.26 4.61 12.76
CA PHE A 84 -16.23 5.06 11.82
C PHE A 84 -15.35 6.18 12.41
N SER A 85 -15.88 7.04 13.25
CA SER A 85 -15.11 8.14 13.85
C SER A 85 -14.02 7.61 14.75
N ASN A 86 -14.36 6.68 15.64
CA ASN A 86 -13.42 6.02 16.53
C ASN A 86 -12.33 5.24 15.75
N PHE A 87 -12.73 4.56 14.65
CA PHE A 87 -11.77 3.91 13.77
C PHE A 87 -10.84 4.94 13.13
N ALA A 88 -11.39 6.00 12.53
CA ALA A 88 -10.63 7.04 11.83
C ALA A 88 -9.62 7.71 12.76
N ASP A 89 -10.03 8.04 13.98
CA ASP A 89 -9.14 8.61 15.00
C ASP A 89 -7.98 7.68 15.35
N LYS A 90 -8.24 6.39 15.59
CA LYS A 90 -7.19 5.41 15.91
C LYS A 90 -6.27 5.18 14.70
N PHE A 91 -6.82 5.16 13.49
CA PHE A 91 -6.06 5.00 12.27
C PHE A 91 -5.13 6.20 12.04
N ALA A 92 -5.67 7.42 12.13
CA ALA A 92 -4.88 8.64 12.03
C ALA A 92 -3.82 8.77 13.13
N LEU A 93 -4.17 8.42 14.39
CA LEU A 93 -3.22 8.45 15.50
C LEU A 93 -2.04 7.52 15.27
N ALA A 94 -2.28 6.29 14.79
CA ALA A 94 -1.22 5.34 14.50
C ALA A 94 -0.22 5.89 13.47
N GLY A 95 -0.71 6.55 12.39
CA GLY A 95 0.15 7.18 11.40
C GLY A 95 0.86 8.44 11.93
N ALA A 96 0.16 9.26 12.72
CA ALA A 96 0.73 10.50 13.28
C ALA A 96 1.85 10.24 14.29
N THR A 97 1.76 9.15 15.05
CA THR A 97 2.76 8.76 16.07
C THR A 97 3.92 7.93 15.48
N HIS A 98 3.82 7.51 14.22
CA HIS A 98 4.91 6.80 13.55
C HIS A 98 6.14 7.70 13.41
N VAL A 99 7.30 7.22 13.84
CA VAL A 99 8.57 7.98 13.78
C VAL A 99 9.27 7.69 12.47
N GLY A 100 9.65 8.77 11.76
CA GLY A 100 10.36 8.67 10.48
C GLY A 100 9.45 8.46 9.28
N SER A 101 10.07 8.00 8.18
CA SER A 101 9.40 7.63 6.93
C SER A 101 8.79 6.23 7.03
N GLY A 102 7.73 5.99 6.28
CA GLY A 102 7.09 4.68 6.28
C GLY A 102 5.67 4.71 5.75
N TRP A 103 4.87 3.76 6.16
CA TRP A 103 3.52 3.53 5.67
C TRP A 103 2.55 3.20 6.78
N LEU A 104 1.33 3.71 6.68
CA LEU A 104 0.19 3.32 7.53
C LEU A 104 -0.70 2.34 6.75
N TRP A 105 -1.06 1.24 7.39
CA TRP A 105 -1.80 0.16 6.76
C TRP A 105 -3.04 -0.23 7.55
N LEU A 106 -4.11 -0.53 6.82
CA LEU A 106 -5.17 -1.42 7.28
C LEU A 106 -4.93 -2.78 6.62
N THR A 107 -4.80 -3.84 7.41
CA THR A 107 -4.51 -5.19 6.90
C THR A 107 -5.48 -6.22 7.46
N ALA A 108 -5.58 -7.38 6.80
CA ALA A 108 -6.22 -8.56 7.34
C ALA A 108 -5.29 -9.77 7.25
N ASN A 109 -5.39 -10.68 8.21
CA ASN A 109 -4.68 -11.96 8.16
C ASN A 109 -5.61 -13.09 7.66
N SER A 110 -5.05 -14.30 7.51
CA SER A 110 -5.80 -15.50 7.08
C SER A 110 -6.94 -15.89 8.03
N ARG A 111 -6.88 -15.44 9.29
CA ARG A 111 -7.95 -15.64 10.29
C ARG A 111 -9.04 -14.56 10.21
N LYS A 112 -9.05 -13.72 9.16
CA LYS A 112 -10.00 -12.61 8.95
C LYS A 112 -9.93 -11.51 10.02
N GLN A 113 -8.83 -11.44 10.76
CA GLN A 113 -8.60 -10.39 11.76
C GLN A 113 -8.04 -9.15 11.06
N VAL A 114 -8.73 -8.04 11.21
CA VAL A 114 -8.30 -6.74 10.70
C VAL A 114 -7.36 -6.08 11.72
N ARG A 115 -6.31 -5.40 11.23
CA ARG A 115 -5.34 -4.70 12.08
C ARG A 115 -4.92 -3.39 11.44
N ILE A 116 -4.73 -2.38 12.28
CA ILE A 116 -3.99 -1.17 11.96
C ILE A 116 -2.52 -1.45 12.30
N LEU A 117 -1.62 -1.15 11.38
CA LEU A 117 -0.18 -1.22 11.63
C LEU A 117 0.56 -0.15 10.83
N THR A 118 1.76 0.19 11.30
CA THR A 118 2.70 1.03 10.56
C THR A 118 3.96 0.22 10.25
N THR A 119 4.63 0.57 9.17
CA THR A 119 5.91 0.01 8.79
C THR A 119 6.90 1.11 8.50
N SER A 120 8.18 0.90 8.84
CA SER A 120 9.23 1.86 8.53
C SER A 120 9.72 1.69 7.10
N ASP A 121 10.15 2.80 6.51
CA ASP A 121 10.73 2.84 5.17
C ASP A 121 9.86 2.14 4.12
N ALA A 122 10.46 1.29 3.31
CA ALA A 122 9.82 0.56 2.22
C ALA A 122 9.17 -0.77 2.64
N ASP A 123 9.07 -1.09 3.94
CA ASP A 123 8.60 -2.41 4.34
C ASP A 123 7.14 -2.68 3.90
N CYS A 124 6.92 -3.86 3.34
CA CYS A 124 5.68 -4.26 2.67
C CYS A 124 5.00 -5.44 3.40
N PRO A 125 3.87 -5.20 4.10
CA PRO A 125 3.17 -6.26 4.83
C PRO A 125 2.60 -7.36 3.92
N GLU A 126 2.20 -7.05 2.68
CA GLU A 126 1.70 -8.04 1.72
C GLU A 126 2.76 -9.11 1.41
N ALA A 127 4.02 -8.74 1.37
CA ALA A 127 5.12 -9.67 1.19
C ALA A 127 5.37 -10.56 2.42
N ARG A 128 4.79 -10.23 3.57
CA ARG A 128 4.84 -11.02 4.81
C ARG A 128 3.60 -11.90 5.02
N GLY A 129 2.73 -11.99 4.01
CA GLY A 129 1.51 -12.81 4.07
C GLY A 129 0.29 -12.12 4.69
N HIS A 130 0.36 -10.82 4.99
CA HIS A 130 -0.83 -10.03 5.27
C HIS A 130 -1.58 -9.77 3.96
N THR A 131 -2.88 -9.53 4.04
CA THR A 131 -3.64 -8.93 2.94
C THR A 131 -3.80 -7.45 3.25
N CYS A 132 -3.14 -6.58 2.50
CA CYS A 132 -3.30 -5.14 2.63
C CYS A 132 -4.68 -4.74 2.10
N LEU A 133 -5.44 -3.98 2.88
CA LEU A 133 -6.77 -3.48 2.55
C LEU A 133 -6.71 -2.00 2.17
N MET A 134 -5.85 -1.23 2.85
CA MET A 134 -5.64 0.20 2.65
C MET A 134 -4.20 0.55 3.00
N ALA A 135 -3.65 1.54 2.31
CA ALA A 135 -2.36 2.15 2.61
C ALA A 135 -2.46 3.67 2.61
N ILE A 136 -1.67 4.32 3.47
CA ILE A 136 -1.39 5.75 3.41
C ILE A 136 0.12 5.94 3.52
N ASP A 137 0.65 6.76 2.64
CA ASP A 137 2.07 7.13 2.62
C ASP A 137 2.38 8.11 3.75
N LEU A 138 3.38 7.79 4.59
CA LEU A 138 3.85 8.62 5.69
C LEU A 138 5.19 9.32 5.40
N TRP A 139 5.74 9.13 4.21
CA TRP A 139 6.92 9.87 3.77
C TRP A 139 6.59 11.35 3.61
N GLU A 140 7.53 12.24 3.94
CA GLU A 140 7.31 13.68 3.87
C GLU A 140 6.97 14.16 2.46
N HIS A 141 7.49 13.51 1.42
CA HIS A 141 7.16 13.86 0.04
C HIS A 141 5.67 13.71 -0.31
N ALA A 142 4.92 12.92 0.47
CA ALA A 142 3.49 12.73 0.25
C ALA A 142 2.63 13.92 0.73
N TYR A 143 3.10 14.67 1.72
CA TYR A 143 2.26 15.66 2.38
C TYR A 143 2.94 17.01 2.66
N TYR A 144 4.26 17.12 2.56
CA TYR A 144 4.99 18.30 3.02
C TYR A 144 4.60 19.60 2.27
N LEU A 145 4.29 19.51 0.97
CA LEU A 145 3.90 20.67 0.16
C LEU A 145 2.61 21.34 0.67
N ASP A 146 1.64 20.53 1.10
CA ASP A 146 0.32 21.03 1.50
C ASP A 146 0.17 21.16 3.03
N HIS A 147 0.82 20.27 3.78
CA HIS A 147 0.63 20.16 5.22
C HIS A 147 1.89 20.44 6.06
N GLN A 148 3.08 20.50 5.44
CA GLN A 148 4.37 20.66 6.13
C GLN A 148 4.53 19.59 7.24
N ASN A 149 4.82 19.98 8.48
CA ASN A 149 4.96 19.05 9.62
C ASN A 149 3.61 18.58 10.23
N ARG A 150 2.49 19.04 9.70
CA ARG A 150 1.15 18.70 10.22
C ARG A 150 0.65 17.37 9.68
N ARG A 151 1.40 16.28 9.92
CA ARG A 151 1.08 14.93 9.44
C ARG A 151 -0.33 14.49 9.87
N ARG A 152 -0.78 14.85 11.09
CA ARG A 152 -2.13 14.50 11.55
C ARG A 152 -3.22 15.11 10.67
N GLU A 153 -3.11 16.37 10.28
CA GLU A 153 -4.08 17.04 9.40
C GLU A 153 -4.15 16.38 8.01
N TYR A 154 -2.99 16.00 7.45
CA TYR A 154 -2.92 15.24 6.21
C TYR A 154 -3.68 13.91 6.31
N LEU A 155 -3.45 13.15 7.38
CA LEU A 155 -4.12 11.87 7.62
C LEU A 155 -5.63 12.04 7.76
N ASP A 156 -6.08 13.01 8.55
CA ASP A 156 -7.50 13.29 8.75
C ASP A 156 -8.17 13.67 7.41
N ALA A 157 -7.51 14.49 6.58
CA ALA A 157 -8.02 14.89 5.27
C ALA A 157 -8.14 13.71 4.30
N LEU A 158 -7.14 12.81 4.26
CA LEU A 158 -7.19 11.61 3.42
C LEU A 158 -8.26 10.65 3.88
N ILE A 159 -8.30 10.32 5.17
CA ILE A 159 -9.24 9.34 5.75
C ILE A 159 -10.68 9.80 5.55
N ASP A 160 -10.95 11.10 5.74
CA ASP A 160 -12.30 11.63 5.58
C ASP A 160 -12.75 11.70 4.12
N ARG A 161 -11.86 12.00 3.17
CA ARG A 161 -12.28 12.49 1.84
C ARG A 161 -11.73 11.71 0.65
N ARG A 162 -10.66 10.91 0.81
CA ARG A 162 -9.91 10.38 -0.33
C ARG A 162 -9.72 8.88 -0.36
N LEU A 163 -10.03 8.17 0.73
CA LEU A 163 -9.84 6.71 0.74
C LEU A 163 -10.96 5.98 0.00
N ASP A 164 -10.58 5.04 -0.86
CA ASP A 164 -11.51 4.16 -1.58
C ASP A 164 -11.88 2.93 -0.75
N TRP A 165 -12.95 3.08 0.03
CA TRP A 165 -13.45 1.99 0.89
C TRP A 165 -14.08 0.83 0.09
N GLU A 166 -14.47 1.06 -1.16
CA GLU A 166 -14.94 -0.01 -2.04
C GLU A 166 -13.77 -0.93 -2.43
N PHE A 167 -12.62 -0.34 -2.78
CA PHE A 167 -11.39 -1.08 -3.00
C PHE A 167 -10.98 -1.88 -1.76
N ALA A 168 -11.03 -1.29 -0.57
CA ALA A 168 -10.74 -1.99 0.69
C ALA A 168 -11.68 -3.17 0.95
N GLU A 169 -12.98 -3.01 0.67
CA GLU A 169 -13.96 -4.10 0.77
C GLU A 169 -13.66 -5.22 -0.24
N GLN A 170 -13.31 -4.88 -1.49
CA GLN A 170 -12.91 -5.88 -2.50
C GLN A 170 -11.70 -6.68 -2.03
N ARG A 171 -10.69 -6.01 -1.47
CA ARG A 171 -9.51 -6.65 -0.88
C ARG A 171 -9.87 -7.56 0.29
N PHE A 172 -10.77 -7.11 1.17
CA PHE A 172 -11.22 -7.91 2.31
C PHE A 172 -11.98 -9.17 1.87
N ARG A 173 -12.78 -9.11 0.80
CA ARG A 173 -13.44 -10.29 0.22
C ARG A 173 -12.48 -11.38 -0.24
N LEU A 174 -11.25 -11.02 -0.68
CA LEU A 174 -10.22 -12.03 -1.00
C LEU A 174 -9.78 -12.82 0.23
N VAL A 175 -9.87 -12.22 1.43
CA VAL A 175 -9.60 -12.92 2.69
C VAL A 175 -10.76 -13.83 3.08
N LEU A 176 -11.99 -13.44 2.78
CA LEU A 176 -13.19 -14.22 3.06
C LEU A 176 -13.32 -15.42 2.13
N GLN A 177 -12.84 -15.32 0.88
CA GLN A 177 -12.93 -16.32 -0.18
C GLN A 177 -11.53 -16.61 -0.76
N PRO A 178 -10.68 -17.37 -0.07
CA PRO A 178 -9.28 -17.58 -0.47
C PRO A 178 -9.10 -18.25 -1.84
N GLU A 179 -10.07 -19.00 -2.31
CA GLU A 179 -10.09 -19.63 -3.66
C GLU A 179 -10.04 -18.59 -4.80
N ARG A 180 -10.48 -17.37 -4.57
CA ARG A 180 -10.44 -16.26 -5.56
C ARG A 180 -9.12 -15.47 -5.55
N ARG A 181 -8.18 -15.78 -4.66
CA ARG A 181 -6.88 -15.06 -4.57
C ARG A 181 -6.02 -15.20 -5.82
N HIS A 182 -6.12 -16.31 -6.55
CA HIS A 182 -5.24 -16.59 -7.70
C HIS A 182 -5.46 -15.68 -8.92
N GLY A 183 -6.52 -14.86 -8.95
CA GLY A 183 -6.81 -13.94 -10.05
C GLY A 183 -6.71 -12.44 -9.71
N ALA A 184 -6.57 -12.09 -8.44
CA ALA A 184 -6.59 -10.68 -8.01
C ALA A 184 -5.19 -10.09 -8.01
N ARG A 185 -4.69 -9.70 -9.17
CA ARG A 185 -3.45 -8.91 -9.32
C ARG A 185 -3.72 -7.44 -9.05
N ILE A 186 -2.86 -6.81 -8.27
CA ILE A 186 -2.79 -5.35 -8.18
C ILE A 186 -2.34 -4.84 -9.54
N ARG A 187 -3.07 -3.88 -10.10
CA ARG A 187 -2.70 -3.27 -11.37
C ARG A 187 -1.46 -2.39 -11.14
N THR A 188 -0.32 -2.89 -11.55
CA THR A 188 0.97 -2.19 -11.47
C THR A 188 1.23 -1.51 -12.82
N HIS A 189 0.73 -0.29 -12.99
CA HIS A 189 1.00 0.54 -14.17
C HIS A 189 1.74 1.80 -13.72
N ASP A 190 2.70 2.23 -14.53
CA ASP A 190 3.29 3.55 -14.34
C ASP A 190 2.27 4.66 -14.69
N PRO A 191 2.54 5.94 -14.35
CA PRO A 191 1.67 7.06 -14.68
C PRO A 191 1.32 7.23 -16.16
N ARG A 192 2.09 6.60 -17.07
CA ARG A 192 1.90 6.61 -18.51
C ARG A 192 1.14 5.38 -19.00
N GLY A 193 0.59 4.57 -18.07
CA GLY A 193 -0.21 3.38 -18.39
C GLY A 193 0.59 2.14 -18.76
N ARG A 194 1.94 2.17 -18.66
CA ARG A 194 2.79 1.03 -18.99
C ARG A 194 2.83 0.02 -17.84
N ARG A 195 2.86 -1.26 -18.15
CA ARG A 195 3.04 -2.32 -17.15
C ARG A 195 4.43 -2.25 -16.54
N PHE A 196 4.58 -2.74 -15.32
CA PHE A 196 5.87 -2.79 -14.61
C PHE A 196 6.98 -3.45 -15.46
N SER A 197 6.64 -4.53 -16.18
CA SER A 197 7.57 -5.23 -17.07
C SER A 197 7.84 -4.55 -18.43
N GLU A 198 7.04 -3.54 -18.80
CA GLU A 198 7.11 -2.84 -20.09
C GLU A 198 7.88 -1.51 -20.01
N VAL A 199 8.32 -1.10 -18.82
CA VAL A 199 9.23 0.04 -18.63
C VAL A 199 10.65 -0.42 -18.97
N ALA A 200 10.85 -0.77 -20.23
CA ALA A 200 12.15 -1.08 -20.78
C ALA A 200 12.55 0.00 -21.78
N VAL A 201 13.75 0.61 -21.52
CA VAL A 201 14.59 1.44 -22.40
C VAL A 201 14.04 2.81 -22.73
#